data_3f2c8ae6f1e74c9cc2cd7659c2b73448
#
_entry.id   3f2c8ae6f1e74c9cc2cd7659c2b73448
#
_cell.length_a   1.000
_cell.length_b   1.000
_cell.length_c   1.000
_cell.angle_alpha   90.00
_cell.angle_beta   90.00
_cell.angle_gamma   90.00
#
_symmetry.space_group_name_H-M   'P 1'
#
loop_
_entity.id
_entity.type
_entity.pdbx_description
1 polymer ?
#
loop_
_entity_poly.entity_id
_entity_poly.type
_entity_poly.pdbx_seq_one_letter_code
_entity_poly.pdbx_strand_id
1 'polypeptide(L)'
;MDRRNFIKNSCGLACACLGISAISLLQSCEDNKAYEQNTNEGGSTPDSDNQIVVSIQDSQYQSLATVGGTAVMSSNSIDSLGLLLIRSSETQIKAFSRRCTHSSYRVNAFNSQGLAVCSSGHGGSFNTNGQVAAGPPNANLTSYNTSLENETLTIFG
;
A
#
# COMPACT_ATOMS: atom_id res chain seq x y z
N MET A 1 -20.69 4.51 41.83
CA MET A 1 -21.79 5.13 41.08
C MET A 1 -21.90 4.41 39.75
N ASP A 2 -22.89 3.54 39.70
CA ASP A 2 -23.22 2.71 38.54
C ASP A 2 -23.76 3.54 37.40
N ARG A 3 -23.26 3.27 36.19
CA ARG A 3 -23.93 3.71 34.95
C ARG A 3 -24.01 2.56 33.96
N ARG A 4 -24.64 1.50 34.39
CA ARG A 4 -25.28 0.53 33.51
C ARG A 4 -26.74 0.99 33.37
N ASN A 5 -27.28 0.73 32.19
CA ASN A 5 -28.68 0.89 31.76
C ASN A 5 -28.95 2.18 30.99
N PHE A 6 -28.91 2.01 29.69
CA PHE A 6 -29.87 2.59 28.78
C PHE A 6 -29.72 1.91 27.42
N ILE A 7 -30.55 1.06 27.05
CA ILE A 7 -31.48 1.06 25.96
C ILE A 7 -32.09 -0.35 25.85
N LYS A 8 -33.26 -0.49 26.39
CA LYS A 8 -34.27 -1.43 25.92
C LYS A 8 -35.50 -0.58 25.64
N ASN A 9 -36.00 -0.66 24.46
CA ASN A 9 -37.31 -0.36 23.90
C ASN A 9 -37.08 0.15 22.49
N SER A 10 -37.75 -0.33 21.46
CA SER A 10 -39.18 -0.53 21.33
C SER A 10 -39.45 -1.36 20.07
N CYS A 11 -40.29 -2.34 20.18
CA CYS A 11 -41.66 -2.31 19.67
C CYS A 11 -41.75 -2.35 18.14
N GLY A 12 -42.07 -3.41 17.59
CA GLY A 12 -43.23 -4.14 17.26
C GLY A 12 -44.45 -3.34 16.83
N LEU A 13 -44.75 -3.35 15.55
CA LEU A 13 -46.15 -3.34 15.12
C LEU A 13 -46.30 -4.09 13.80
N ALA A 14 -47.09 -5.12 13.88
CA ALA A 14 -47.60 -5.90 12.79
C ALA A 14 -48.57 -5.08 11.94
N CYS A 15 -48.52 -5.26 10.65
CA CYS A 15 -49.68 -5.06 9.79
C CYS A 15 -49.75 -6.19 8.77
N ALA A 16 -50.65 -7.07 9.04
CA ALA A 16 -51.14 -8.05 8.08
C ALA A 16 -52.07 -7.34 7.09
N CYS A 17 -51.90 -7.56 5.81
CA CYS A 17 -52.99 -7.46 4.83
C CYS A 17 -52.81 -8.56 3.80
N LEU A 18 -53.81 -9.38 3.77
CA LEU A 18 -54.15 -10.45 2.83
C LEU A 18 -54.38 -9.91 1.43
N GLY A 19 -53.98 -10.67 0.42
CA GLY A 19 -54.37 -10.38 -0.96
C GLY A 19 -53.70 -11.35 -1.95
N ILE A 20 -54.26 -12.46 -2.12
CA ILE A 20 -54.50 -13.49 -3.10
C ILE A 20 -54.30 -13.03 -4.56
N SER A 21 -53.56 -13.81 -5.34
CA SER A 21 -53.73 -14.36 -6.71
C SER A 21 -52.41 -14.38 -7.42
N ALA A 22 -51.78 -15.48 -7.64
CA ALA A 22 -51.95 -16.55 -8.59
C ALA A 22 -51.52 -16.23 -10.04
N ILE A 23 -50.64 -17.15 -10.58
CA ILE A 23 -50.44 -17.48 -11.99
C ILE A 23 -49.42 -16.55 -12.71
N SER A 24 -48.36 -16.95 -13.31
CA SER A 24 -47.94 -18.11 -14.11
C SER A 24 -46.47 -18.04 -14.41
N LEU A 25 -45.82 -19.16 -14.40
CA LEU A 25 -44.82 -19.73 -15.33
C LEU A 25 -44.54 -18.92 -16.61
N LEU A 26 -43.26 -18.78 -16.90
CA LEU A 26 -42.52 -19.18 -18.11
C LEU A 26 -41.16 -18.46 -18.06
N GLN A 27 -40.13 -19.10 -17.76
CA GLN A 27 -39.05 -19.64 -18.54
C GLN A 27 -38.80 -18.91 -19.87
N SER A 28 -37.71 -18.15 -19.95
CA SER A 28 -36.89 -18.11 -21.17
C SER A 28 -35.51 -17.57 -20.84
N CYS A 29 -34.52 -18.37 -21.12
CA CYS A 29 -33.15 -17.95 -21.35
C CYS A 29 -33.15 -17.18 -22.66
N GLU A 30 -32.55 -16.02 -22.69
CA GLU A 30 -31.97 -15.52 -23.94
C GLU A 30 -30.84 -14.55 -23.62
N ASP A 31 -29.69 -14.91 -24.14
CA ASP A 31 -28.50 -14.09 -24.25
C ASP A 31 -28.82 -12.79 -24.98
N ASN A 32 -28.48 -11.66 -24.34
CA ASN A 32 -28.27 -10.43 -25.08
C ASN A 32 -27.07 -9.69 -24.54
N LYS A 33 -25.98 -9.84 -25.24
CA LYS A 33 -24.85 -8.91 -25.23
C LYS A 33 -25.36 -7.55 -25.71
N ALA A 34 -25.54 -6.65 -24.76
CA ALA A 34 -25.57 -5.23 -25.07
C ALA A 34 -24.19 -4.68 -24.69
N TYR A 35 -23.40 -4.38 -25.69
CA TYR A 35 -22.23 -3.53 -25.59
C TYR A 35 -22.72 -2.11 -25.33
N GLU A 36 -22.73 -1.68 -24.09
CA GLU A 36 -22.75 -0.25 -23.81
C GLU A 36 -21.31 0.25 -23.78
N GLN A 37 -20.99 0.93 -24.84
CA GLN A 37 -19.79 1.73 -25.03
C GLN A 37 -19.91 2.94 -24.10
N ASN A 38 -19.39 2.81 -22.89
CA ASN A 38 -19.24 3.97 -22.01
C ASN A 38 -17.82 4.51 -22.18
N THR A 39 -17.75 5.57 -22.99
CA THR A 39 -16.58 6.45 -23.06
C THR A 39 -16.45 7.15 -21.72
N ASN A 40 -15.59 6.65 -20.85
CA ASN A 40 -15.12 7.36 -19.68
C ASN A 40 -13.65 7.69 -19.83
N GLU A 41 -13.43 8.96 -19.78
CA GLU A 41 -12.16 9.66 -19.80
C GLU A 41 -11.16 9.09 -18.79
N GLY A 42 -9.88 9.11 -19.19
CA GLY A 42 -8.72 8.60 -18.49
C GLY A 42 -8.59 8.97 -17.02
N GLY A 43 -8.93 8.01 -16.20
CA GLY A 43 -8.37 7.84 -14.88
C GLY A 43 -7.60 6.52 -14.93
N SER A 44 -6.28 6.58 -15.04
CA SER A 44 -5.43 5.40 -14.85
C SER A 44 -5.64 4.93 -13.41
N THR A 45 -6.53 3.95 -13.23
CA THR A 45 -6.52 3.14 -12.02
C THR A 45 -5.16 2.45 -11.99
N PRO A 46 -4.38 2.54 -10.89
CA PRO A 46 -3.14 1.78 -10.76
C PRO A 46 -3.49 0.30 -10.96
N ASP A 47 -2.73 -0.34 -11.83
CA ASP A 47 -2.86 -1.78 -12.11
C ASP A 47 -2.75 -2.52 -10.76
N SER A 48 -3.84 -3.15 -10.32
CA SER A 48 -3.91 -3.78 -8.98
C SER A 48 -2.97 -4.98 -8.85
N ASP A 49 -2.36 -5.42 -9.95
CA ASP A 49 -1.51 -6.60 -10.00
C ASP A 49 -0.05 -6.32 -9.60
N ASN A 50 0.37 -5.07 -9.46
CA ASN A 50 1.74 -4.71 -9.09
C ASN A 50 1.79 -3.76 -7.89
N GLN A 51 1.15 -4.16 -6.79
CA GLN A 51 1.20 -3.41 -5.54
C GLN A 51 1.48 -4.34 -4.35
N ILE A 52 2.05 -3.78 -3.29
CA ILE A 52 2.26 -4.45 -2.01
C ILE A 52 1.53 -3.66 -0.93
N VAL A 53 0.74 -4.36 -0.13
CA VAL A 53 0.00 -3.78 1.00
C VAL A 53 0.50 -4.42 2.29
N VAL A 54 0.95 -3.59 3.25
CA VAL A 54 1.44 -4.04 4.56
C VAL A 54 0.92 -3.13 5.67
N SER A 55 0.81 -3.68 6.88
CA SER A 55 0.56 -2.88 8.08
C SER A 55 1.87 -2.39 8.68
N ILE A 56 1.95 -1.10 9.02
CA ILE A 56 3.10 -0.56 9.77
C ILE A 56 3.09 -1.00 11.24
N GLN A 57 2.02 -1.67 11.70
CA GLN A 57 1.95 -2.30 13.03
C GLN A 57 2.67 -3.66 13.08
N ASP A 58 2.96 -4.27 11.94
CA ASP A 58 3.74 -5.50 11.90
C ASP A 58 5.12 -5.27 12.52
N SER A 59 5.61 -6.22 13.31
CA SER A 59 6.84 -6.09 14.10
C SER A 59 8.05 -5.64 13.28
N GLN A 60 8.14 -6.06 12.03
CA GLN A 60 9.22 -5.69 11.11
C GLN A 60 9.14 -4.23 10.60
N TYR A 61 7.98 -3.57 10.72
CA TYR A 61 7.73 -2.20 10.24
C TYR A 61 7.43 -1.22 11.38
N GLN A 62 7.45 -1.65 12.63
CA GLN A 62 7.10 -0.83 13.81
C GLN A 62 7.90 0.48 13.90
N SER A 63 9.15 0.49 13.43
CA SER A 63 9.96 1.72 13.37
C SER A 63 9.32 2.80 12.50
N LEU A 64 8.51 2.43 11.51
CA LEU A 64 7.79 3.37 10.64
C LEU A 64 6.61 4.07 11.34
N ALA A 65 6.25 3.71 12.56
CA ALA A 65 5.25 4.44 13.36
C ALA A 65 5.71 5.86 13.72
N THR A 66 7.02 6.12 13.71
CA THR A 66 7.60 7.43 14.07
C THR A 66 8.25 8.09 12.87
N VAL A 67 8.10 9.41 12.71
CA VAL A 67 8.77 10.19 11.66
C VAL A 67 10.29 10.04 11.81
N GLY A 68 10.97 9.76 10.71
CA GLY A 68 12.40 9.43 10.66
C GLY A 68 12.69 7.93 10.85
N GLY A 69 11.71 7.13 11.25
CA GLY A 69 11.86 5.68 11.37
C GLY A 69 12.07 5.02 10.01
N THR A 70 12.88 3.97 9.98
CA THR A 70 13.27 3.26 8.76
C THR A 70 13.03 1.76 8.91
N ALA A 71 12.71 1.11 7.79
CA ALA A 71 12.59 -0.35 7.72
C ALA A 71 13.14 -0.88 6.41
N VAL A 72 13.35 -2.17 6.37
CA VAL A 72 13.74 -2.90 5.15
C VAL A 72 12.66 -3.91 4.83
N MET A 73 12.18 -3.86 3.61
CA MET A 73 11.36 -4.92 3.04
C MET A 73 12.25 -5.87 2.24
N SER A 74 12.11 -7.16 2.48
CA SER A 74 12.82 -8.20 1.72
C SER A 74 12.41 -8.22 0.26
N SER A 75 13.09 -9.04 -0.56
CA SER A 75 12.72 -9.34 -1.95
C SER A 75 11.22 -9.59 -2.10
N ASN A 76 10.62 -8.98 -3.09
CA ASN A 76 9.17 -8.98 -3.30
C ASN A 76 8.83 -8.88 -4.80
N SER A 77 7.54 -8.80 -5.13
CA SER A 77 7.06 -8.72 -6.53
C SER A 77 7.48 -7.45 -7.26
N ILE A 78 7.71 -6.34 -6.53
CA ILE A 78 8.08 -5.04 -7.09
C ILE A 78 9.60 -4.94 -7.28
N ASP A 79 10.38 -5.42 -6.30
CA ASP A 79 11.85 -5.35 -6.36
C ASP A 79 12.51 -6.62 -5.80
N SER A 80 13.27 -7.29 -6.65
CA SER A 80 13.95 -8.55 -6.31
C SER A 80 15.06 -8.40 -5.25
N LEU A 81 15.58 -7.19 -5.02
CA LEU A 81 16.52 -6.91 -3.93
C LEU A 81 15.83 -6.37 -2.67
N GLY A 82 14.53 -6.07 -2.77
CA GLY A 82 13.74 -5.50 -1.68
C GLY A 82 13.78 -3.97 -1.65
N LEU A 83 13.16 -3.38 -0.63
CA LEU A 83 12.96 -1.94 -0.52
C LEU A 83 13.55 -1.38 0.76
N LEU A 84 14.03 -0.14 0.69
CA LEU A 84 14.28 0.73 1.83
C LEU A 84 13.05 1.59 2.06
N LEU A 85 12.53 1.59 3.27
CA LEU A 85 11.38 2.38 3.68
C LEU A 85 11.82 3.42 4.71
N ILE A 86 11.28 4.64 4.61
CA ILE A 86 11.49 5.70 5.60
C ILE A 86 10.21 6.51 5.80
N ARG A 87 9.81 6.70 7.05
CA ARG A 87 8.74 7.63 7.42
C ARG A 87 9.22 9.06 7.27
N SER A 88 8.87 9.73 6.18
CA SER A 88 9.36 11.08 5.86
C SER A 88 8.53 12.18 6.50
N SER A 89 7.26 11.89 6.84
CA SER A 89 6.35 12.80 7.55
C SER A 89 5.25 12.00 8.25
N GLU A 90 4.35 12.69 8.95
CA GLU A 90 3.18 12.06 9.59
C GLU A 90 2.29 11.29 8.60
N THR A 91 2.27 11.72 7.35
CA THR A 91 1.37 11.16 6.33
C THR A 91 2.10 10.44 5.19
N GLN A 92 3.44 10.36 5.23
CA GLN A 92 4.20 9.82 4.10
C GLN A 92 5.31 8.87 4.52
N ILE A 93 5.35 7.72 3.86
CA ILE A 93 6.50 6.81 3.85
C ILE A 93 7.05 6.80 2.42
N LYS A 94 8.36 6.98 2.26
CA LYS A 94 9.05 6.82 0.99
C LYS A 94 9.56 5.40 0.86
N ALA A 95 9.52 4.86 -0.35
CA ALA A 95 10.05 3.55 -0.69
C ALA A 95 11.09 3.68 -1.82
N PHE A 96 12.24 3.06 -1.62
CA PHE A 96 13.34 3.05 -2.60
C PHE A 96 13.81 1.64 -2.87
N SER A 97 14.21 1.38 -4.11
CA SER A 97 14.92 0.14 -4.48
C SER A 97 16.19 -0.04 -3.65
N ARG A 98 16.45 -1.28 -3.26
CA ARG A 98 17.75 -1.66 -2.68
C ARG A 98 18.80 -1.98 -3.74
N ARG A 99 18.57 -1.65 -4.99
CA ARG A 99 19.50 -1.84 -6.08
C ARG A 99 20.40 -0.62 -6.21
N CYS A 100 21.69 -0.80 -5.95
CA CYS A 100 22.69 0.24 -6.13
C CYS A 100 22.79 0.64 -7.61
N THR A 101 22.71 1.94 -7.90
CA THR A 101 22.71 2.47 -9.27
C THR A 101 24.08 2.47 -9.94
N HIS A 102 25.16 2.16 -9.20
CA HIS A 102 26.49 1.97 -9.76
C HIS A 102 26.71 0.56 -10.33
N SER A 103 26.37 -0.47 -9.53
CA SER A 103 26.80 -1.85 -9.85
C SER A 103 25.78 -2.91 -9.48
N SER A 104 24.51 -2.51 -9.29
CA SER A 104 23.38 -3.40 -8.97
C SER A 104 23.55 -4.27 -7.72
N TYR A 105 24.53 -3.99 -6.86
CA TYR A 105 24.63 -4.61 -5.54
C TYR A 105 23.54 -4.13 -4.62
N ARG A 106 23.27 -4.92 -3.58
CA ARG A 106 22.29 -4.56 -2.58
C ARG A 106 22.73 -3.36 -1.75
N VAL A 107 21.84 -2.41 -1.53
CA VAL A 107 22.02 -1.32 -0.58
C VAL A 107 21.53 -1.79 0.80
N ASN A 108 22.35 -1.55 1.83
CA ASN A 108 22.04 -1.91 3.21
C ASN A 108 20.97 -0.98 3.82
N ALA A 109 20.42 -1.36 4.97
CA ALA A 109 19.53 -0.49 5.75
C ALA A 109 20.19 0.87 6.03
N PHE A 110 19.37 1.90 6.28
CA PHE A 110 19.86 3.18 6.76
C PHE A 110 20.55 3.00 8.12
N ASN A 111 21.72 3.56 8.26
CA ASN A 111 22.46 3.61 9.53
C ASN A 111 21.99 4.80 10.39
N SER A 112 22.60 4.97 11.58
CA SER A 112 22.29 6.06 12.50
C SER A 112 22.57 7.47 11.97
N GLN A 113 23.34 7.57 10.87
CA GLN A 113 23.62 8.83 10.16
C GLN A 113 22.61 9.10 9.03
N GLY A 114 21.62 8.23 8.84
CA GLY A 114 20.66 8.33 7.73
C GLY A 114 21.25 7.98 6.37
N LEU A 115 22.31 7.17 6.34
CA LEU A 115 22.96 6.73 5.11
C LEU A 115 22.72 5.24 4.86
N ALA A 116 22.29 4.91 3.66
CA ALA A 116 22.18 3.56 3.15
C ALA A 116 23.39 3.25 2.27
N VAL A 117 24.25 2.32 2.71
CA VAL A 117 25.54 2.04 2.07
C VAL A 117 25.43 0.83 1.15
N CYS A 118 26.00 0.94 -0.05
CA CYS A 118 26.09 -0.15 -1.00
C CYS A 118 27.02 -1.26 -0.49
N SER A 119 26.59 -2.52 -0.60
CA SER A 119 27.36 -3.68 -0.13
C SER A 119 28.55 -4.05 -1.01
N SER A 120 28.77 -3.34 -2.13
CA SER A 120 29.89 -3.59 -3.05
C SER A 120 31.27 -3.27 -2.48
N GLY A 121 31.35 -2.53 -1.37
CA GLY A 121 32.62 -2.05 -0.83
C GLY A 121 33.26 -0.86 -1.57
N HIS A 122 32.61 -0.33 -2.62
CA HIS A 122 33.13 0.81 -3.41
C HIS A 122 32.78 2.18 -2.81
N GLY A 123 32.24 2.24 -1.59
CA GLY A 123 31.94 3.48 -0.87
C GLY A 123 30.67 4.20 -1.32
N GLY A 124 29.87 3.61 -2.22
CA GLY A 124 28.60 4.19 -2.64
C GLY A 124 27.60 4.27 -1.49
N SER A 125 26.97 5.43 -1.31
CA SER A 125 25.93 5.61 -0.30
C SER A 125 24.85 6.57 -0.75
N PHE A 126 23.68 6.45 -0.11
CA PHE A 126 22.47 7.22 -0.43
C PHE A 126 21.87 7.78 0.87
N ASN A 127 21.35 8.98 0.80
CA ASN A 127 20.67 9.62 1.94
C ASN A 127 19.19 9.16 2.05
N THR A 128 18.48 9.65 3.07
CA THR A 128 17.08 9.35 3.34
C THR A 128 16.09 9.82 2.26
N ASN A 129 16.54 10.60 1.29
CA ASN A 129 15.78 10.97 0.09
C ASN A 129 16.09 10.09 -1.12
N GLY A 130 16.89 9.02 -0.93
CA GLY A 130 17.32 8.16 -2.01
C GLY A 130 18.39 8.78 -2.92
N GLN A 131 18.89 9.97 -2.58
CA GLN A 131 19.88 10.69 -3.37
C GLN A 131 21.30 10.17 -3.08
N VAL A 132 22.16 10.21 -4.08
CA VAL A 132 23.59 9.89 -3.90
C VAL A 132 24.19 10.81 -2.84
N ALA A 133 24.80 10.22 -1.82
CA ALA A 133 25.51 10.94 -0.76
C ALA A 133 27.03 10.84 -0.92
N ALA A 134 27.52 9.69 -1.40
CA ALA A 134 28.97 9.51 -1.67
C ALA A 134 29.23 8.35 -2.63
N GLY A 135 30.43 8.34 -3.18
CA GLY A 135 30.98 7.24 -3.96
C GLY A 135 30.61 7.24 -5.45
N PRO A 136 30.81 6.12 -6.12
CA PRO A 136 30.69 6.06 -7.57
C PRO A 136 29.27 6.07 -8.16
N PRO A 137 28.14 5.87 -7.41
CA PRO A 137 26.80 6.03 -8.00
C PRO A 137 26.63 7.42 -8.60
N ASN A 138 26.05 7.49 -9.79
CA ASN A 138 25.81 8.74 -10.52
C ASN A 138 24.29 9.04 -10.69
N ALA A 139 23.44 8.18 -10.15
CA ALA A 139 22.00 8.34 -10.17
C ALA A 139 21.40 7.98 -8.80
N ASN A 140 20.30 8.63 -8.46
CA ASN A 140 19.53 8.35 -7.24
C ASN A 140 18.94 6.94 -7.29
N LEU A 141 18.58 6.41 -6.13
CA LEU A 141 17.82 5.15 -6.06
C LEU A 141 16.45 5.30 -6.77
N THR A 142 16.01 4.25 -7.41
CA THR A 142 14.66 4.17 -7.94
C THR A 142 13.68 4.32 -6.77
N SER A 143 12.72 5.23 -6.91
CA SER A 143 11.64 5.43 -5.93
C SER A 143 10.35 4.80 -6.43
N TYR A 144 9.55 4.32 -5.51
CA TYR A 144 8.23 3.76 -5.74
C TYR A 144 7.16 4.67 -5.13
N ASN A 145 6.02 4.79 -5.80
CA ASN A 145 4.89 5.52 -5.25
C ASN A 145 4.33 4.80 -4.03
N THR A 146 3.85 5.56 -3.05
CA THR A 146 3.30 5.01 -1.81
C THR A 146 2.04 5.75 -1.41
N SER A 147 1.11 5.05 -0.76
CA SER A 147 0.00 5.61 0.01
C SER A 147 0.06 5.09 1.43
N LEU A 148 -0.25 5.94 2.40
CA LEU A 148 -0.36 5.55 3.81
C LEU A 148 -1.72 5.97 4.34
N GLU A 149 -2.55 5.00 4.67
CA GLU A 149 -3.91 5.20 5.15
C GLU A 149 -4.18 4.30 6.36
N ASN A 150 -4.58 4.88 7.48
CA ASN A 150 -4.92 4.13 8.70
C ASN A 150 -3.91 3.03 9.04
N GLU A 151 -2.60 3.37 9.05
CA GLU A 151 -1.50 2.44 9.36
C GLU A 151 -1.26 1.34 8.30
N THR A 152 -1.95 1.42 7.18
CA THR A 152 -1.75 0.57 6.01
C THR A 152 -0.90 1.30 4.99
N LEU A 153 0.26 0.73 4.67
CA LEU A 153 1.16 1.20 3.63
C LEU A 153 0.90 0.41 2.36
N THR A 154 0.56 1.10 1.28
CA THR A 154 0.52 0.55 -0.08
C THR A 154 1.71 1.07 -0.88
N ILE A 155 2.42 0.18 -1.56
CA ILE A 155 3.56 0.49 -2.42
C ILE A 155 3.21 0.02 -3.82
N PHE A 156 3.36 0.88 -4.80
CA PHE A 156 3.03 0.63 -6.21
C PHE A 156 4.31 0.42 -7.01
N GLY A 157 4.37 -0.67 -7.79
CA GLY A 157 5.50 -1.03 -8.64
C GLY A 157 5.44 -0.46 -10.06
#